data_73051c09456aebc25cb487130c05aea2
#
_entry.id   73051c09456aebc25cb487130c05aea2
#
_cell.length_a   1.000
_cell.length_b   1.000
_cell.length_c   1.000
_cell.angle_alpha   90.00
_cell.angle_beta   90.00
_cell.angle_gamma   90.00
#
_symmetry.space_group_name_H-M   'P 1'
#
loop_
_entity.id
_entity.type
_entity.pdbx_description
1 polymer ?
#
loop_
_entity_poly.entity_id
_entity_poly.type
_entity_poly.pdbx_seq_one_letter_code
_entity_poly.pdbx_strand_id
1 'polypeptide(L)'
;MIFPIGFLSAILGLAAKVQYPDINPTMALPQIIMSLDPVVSGITLAALWAADVSTACTILLGAGTLISQDIYKRFINPQVTTAKFLQVNRLVILLVGLATLWLAFNAVGILKTMMIGLSLTTAFTVVFLFTIFAPSLCRKNSAFYTTVVGLIGLVLWQFVPQIHVLPHVIYFEWIICIISFLIISVVDKQPIKNCRKNRYEEKVLVKQEVLSR
;
A
#
# COMPACT_ATOMS: atom_id res chain seq x y z
N MET A 1 17.12 8.80 -0.04
CA MET A 1 17.31 8.86 -1.52
C MET A 1 16.03 9.16 -2.31
N ILE A 2 14.82 8.97 -1.78
CA ILE A 2 13.54 9.21 -2.50
C ILE A 2 13.29 10.71 -2.75
N PHE A 3 13.71 11.58 -1.83
CA PHE A 3 13.45 13.03 -1.89
C PHE A 3 14.02 13.72 -3.16
N PRO A 4 15.29 13.53 -3.54
CA PRO A 4 15.83 14.15 -4.75
C PRO A 4 15.19 13.62 -6.04
N ILE A 5 14.79 12.34 -6.08
CA ILE A 5 14.11 11.76 -7.26
C ILE A 5 12.73 12.39 -7.45
N GLY A 6 11.97 12.57 -6.36
CA GLY A 6 10.66 13.25 -6.43
C GLY A 6 10.77 14.69 -6.92
N PHE A 7 11.82 15.42 -6.48
CA PHE A 7 12.07 16.79 -6.91
C PHE A 7 12.44 16.87 -8.41
N LEU A 8 13.30 15.97 -8.89
CA LEU A 8 13.64 15.87 -10.31
C LEU A 8 12.42 15.55 -11.18
N SER A 9 11.55 14.64 -10.71
CA SER A 9 10.30 14.30 -11.42
C SER A 9 9.36 15.50 -11.51
N ALA A 10 9.28 16.33 -10.46
CA ALA A 10 8.47 17.55 -10.48
C ALA A 10 9.03 18.60 -11.48
N ILE A 11 10.35 18.77 -11.55
CA ILE A 11 10.99 19.65 -12.54
C ILE A 11 10.69 19.17 -13.97
N LEU A 12 10.80 17.87 -14.24
CA LEU A 12 10.47 17.30 -15.55
C LEU A 12 9.00 17.55 -15.91
N GLY A 13 8.09 17.40 -14.95
CA GLY A 13 6.67 17.71 -15.18
C GLY A 13 6.42 19.18 -15.51
N LEU A 14 7.11 20.11 -14.82
CA LEU A 14 7.04 21.53 -15.12
C LEU A 14 7.62 21.85 -16.52
N ALA A 15 8.76 21.27 -16.86
CA ALA A 15 9.38 21.43 -18.16
C ALA A 15 8.44 20.96 -19.29
N ALA A 16 7.77 19.79 -19.09
CA ALA A 16 6.78 19.30 -20.02
C ALA A 16 5.61 20.28 -20.22
N LYS A 17 5.12 20.86 -19.12
CA LYS A 17 3.99 21.81 -19.16
C LYS A 17 4.35 23.11 -19.84
N VAL A 18 5.60 23.59 -19.70
CA VAL A 18 6.08 24.78 -20.39
C VAL A 18 6.25 24.54 -21.88
N GLN A 19 6.79 23.39 -22.26
CA GLN A 19 7.04 23.04 -23.66
C GLN A 19 5.77 22.64 -24.41
N TYR A 20 4.82 22.03 -23.70
CA TYR A 20 3.54 21.54 -24.24
C TYR A 20 2.38 21.97 -23.36
N PRO A 21 1.84 23.21 -23.50
CA PRO A 21 0.83 23.75 -22.58
C PRO A 21 -0.46 22.94 -22.47
N ASP A 22 -0.88 22.29 -23.53
CA ASP A 22 -2.14 21.52 -23.60
C ASP A 22 -1.95 20.02 -23.39
N ILE A 23 -0.78 19.58 -22.92
CA ILE A 23 -0.49 18.17 -22.76
C ILE A 23 -1.30 17.54 -21.62
N ASN A 24 -1.80 16.34 -21.86
CA ASN A 24 -2.40 15.52 -20.81
C ASN A 24 -1.31 15.11 -19.80
N PRO A 25 -1.52 15.29 -18.47
CA PRO A 25 -0.53 14.96 -17.45
C PRO A 25 0.04 13.53 -17.54
N THR A 26 -0.75 12.56 -18.00
CA THR A 26 -0.31 11.17 -18.17
C THR A 26 0.66 10.98 -19.32
N MET A 27 0.67 11.90 -20.29
CA MET A 27 1.52 11.87 -21.48
C MET A 27 2.77 12.75 -21.36
N ALA A 28 2.92 13.49 -20.27
CA ALA A 28 4.01 14.45 -20.09
C ALA A 28 5.40 13.78 -20.20
N LEU A 29 5.61 12.69 -19.46
CA LEU A 29 6.89 11.97 -19.46
C LEU A 29 7.17 11.27 -20.82
N PRO A 30 6.25 10.47 -21.39
CA PRO A 30 6.46 9.91 -22.72
C PRO A 30 6.76 10.95 -23.79
N GLN A 31 6.06 12.08 -23.78
CA GLN A 31 6.25 13.13 -24.79
C GLN A 31 7.65 13.78 -24.70
N ILE A 32 8.15 14.07 -23.50
CA ILE A 32 9.52 14.56 -23.33
C ILE A 32 10.53 13.53 -23.83
N ILE A 33 10.36 12.26 -23.49
CA ILE A 33 11.28 11.22 -23.94
C ILE A 33 11.28 11.10 -25.46
N MET A 34 10.10 11.17 -26.10
CA MET A 34 9.98 11.10 -27.56
C MET A 34 10.55 12.33 -28.28
N SER A 35 10.76 13.45 -27.59
CA SER A 35 11.42 14.63 -28.15
C SER A 35 12.96 14.55 -28.15
N LEU A 36 13.54 13.52 -27.53
CA LEU A 36 14.97 13.25 -27.53
C LEU A 36 15.40 12.54 -28.82
N ASP A 37 16.73 12.41 -29.01
CA ASP A 37 17.28 11.60 -30.09
C ASP A 37 16.69 10.16 -30.06
N PRO A 38 16.36 9.57 -31.23
CA PRO A 38 15.70 8.26 -31.30
C PRO A 38 16.39 7.13 -30.53
N VAL A 39 17.73 7.12 -30.49
CA VAL A 39 18.49 6.10 -29.76
C VAL A 39 18.34 6.28 -28.24
N VAL A 40 18.49 7.52 -27.77
CA VAL A 40 18.33 7.87 -26.36
C VAL A 40 16.89 7.63 -25.89
N SER A 41 15.93 8.01 -26.70
CA SER A 41 14.50 7.79 -26.47
C SER A 41 14.18 6.30 -26.30
N GLY A 42 14.67 5.47 -27.23
CA GLY A 42 14.47 4.02 -27.19
C GLY A 42 15.05 3.36 -25.92
N ILE A 43 16.27 3.71 -25.57
CA ILE A 43 16.93 3.19 -24.34
C ILE A 43 16.17 3.64 -23.08
N THR A 44 15.76 4.91 -23.04
CA THR A 44 15.03 5.46 -21.88
C THR A 44 13.67 4.80 -21.69
N LEU A 45 12.91 4.61 -22.78
CA LEU A 45 11.63 3.91 -22.73
C LEU A 45 11.78 2.45 -22.31
N ALA A 46 12.80 1.75 -22.83
CA ALA A 46 13.09 0.38 -22.44
C ALA A 46 13.45 0.28 -20.96
N ALA A 47 14.25 1.23 -20.42
CA ALA A 47 14.61 1.28 -19.02
C ALA A 47 13.39 1.56 -18.11
N LEU A 48 12.50 2.47 -18.52
CA LEU A 48 11.24 2.73 -17.80
C LEU A 48 10.37 1.49 -17.77
N TRP A 49 10.16 0.85 -18.91
CA TRP A 49 9.38 -0.38 -18.99
C TRP A 49 9.94 -1.50 -18.12
N ALA A 50 11.27 -1.67 -18.12
CA ALA A 50 11.93 -2.65 -17.28
C ALA A 50 11.72 -2.39 -15.78
N ALA A 51 11.77 -1.11 -15.36
CA ALA A 51 11.52 -0.70 -13.99
C ALA A 51 10.06 -0.98 -13.56
N ASP A 52 9.09 -0.65 -14.42
CA ASP A 52 7.67 -0.90 -14.18
C ASP A 52 7.37 -2.40 -14.03
N VAL A 53 7.89 -3.22 -14.94
CA VAL A 53 7.72 -4.69 -14.89
C VAL A 53 8.35 -5.26 -13.61
N SER A 54 9.56 -4.83 -13.26
CA SER A 54 10.25 -5.26 -12.02
C SER A 54 9.43 -4.94 -10.79
N THR A 55 8.88 -3.73 -10.70
CA THR A 55 8.05 -3.30 -9.57
C THR A 55 6.74 -4.10 -9.50
N ALA A 56 6.07 -4.27 -10.63
CA ALA A 56 4.83 -5.04 -10.74
C ALA A 56 5.03 -6.50 -10.29
N CYS A 57 6.11 -7.15 -10.75
CA CYS A 57 6.46 -8.52 -10.34
C CYS A 57 6.69 -8.63 -8.83
N THR A 58 7.39 -7.66 -8.24
CA THR A 58 7.69 -7.66 -6.80
C THR A 58 6.42 -7.50 -5.97
N ILE A 59 5.54 -6.57 -6.34
CA ILE A 59 4.25 -6.35 -5.66
C ILE A 59 3.34 -7.58 -5.81
N LEU A 60 3.27 -8.16 -6.99
CA LEU A 60 2.46 -9.35 -7.26
C LEU A 60 2.94 -10.56 -6.47
N LEU A 61 4.26 -10.78 -6.40
CA LEU A 61 4.86 -11.83 -5.59
C LEU A 61 4.59 -11.61 -4.09
N GLY A 62 4.73 -10.37 -3.61
CA GLY A 62 4.44 -10.00 -2.23
C GLY A 62 2.97 -10.25 -1.87
N ALA A 63 2.03 -9.79 -2.69
CA ALA A 63 0.60 -10.02 -2.50
C ALA A 63 0.25 -11.52 -2.50
N GLY A 64 0.79 -12.28 -3.46
CA GLY A 64 0.57 -13.72 -3.55
C GLY A 64 1.08 -14.48 -2.33
N THR A 65 2.27 -14.12 -1.83
CA THR A 65 2.84 -14.75 -0.64
C THR A 65 2.06 -14.42 0.63
N LEU A 66 1.61 -13.18 0.80
CA LEU A 66 0.77 -12.78 1.93
C LEU A 66 -0.56 -13.55 1.94
N ILE A 67 -1.26 -13.61 0.82
CA ILE A 67 -2.51 -14.37 0.69
C ILE A 67 -2.27 -15.85 0.99
N SER A 68 -1.21 -16.44 0.45
CA SER A 68 -0.90 -17.86 0.67
C SER A 68 -0.51 -18.14 2.12
N GLN A 69 0.24 -17.26 2.79
CA GLN A 69 0.62 -17.43 4.19
C GLN A 69 -0.53 -17.15 5.16
N ASP A 70 -1.19 -16.01 4.99
CA ASP A 70 -2.15 -15.54 5.97
C ASP A 70 -3.52 -16.19 5.82
N ILE A 71 -3.92 -16.53 4.59
CA ILE A 71 -5.22 -17.16 4.36
C ILE A 71 -5.07 -18.69 4.26
N TYR A 72 -4.28 -19.19 3.32
CA TYR A 72 -4.23 -20.63 3.09
C TYR A 72 -3.56 -21.39 4.23
N LYS A 73 -2.32 -21.01 4.60
CA LYS A 73 -1.57 -21.73 5.65
C LYS A 73 -2.17 -21.54 7.04
N ARG A 74 -2.72 -20.36 7.34
CA ARG A 74 -3.23 -20.07 8.68
C ARG A 74 -4.65 -20.62 8.91
N PHE A 75 -5.56 -20.54 7.90
CA PHE A 75 -6.97 -20.88 8.05
C PHE A 75 -7.36 -22.21 7.43
N ILE A 76 -6.71 -22.63 6.31
CA ILE A 76 -7.12 -23.81 5.56
C ILE A 76 -6.27 -25.03 5.93
N ASN A 77 -4.94 -24.91 5.89
CA ASN A 77 -4.05 -26.04 6.19
C ASN A 77 -2.76 -25.59 6.90
N PRO A 78 -2.75 -25.59 8.26
CA PRO A 78 -1.58 -25.19 9.03
C PRO A 78 -0.35 -26.09 8.85
N GLN A 79 -0.55 -27.37 8.49
CA GLN A 79 0.51 -28.37 8.36
C GLN A 79 0.84 -28.69 6.89
N VAL A 80 0.65 -27.71 5.99
CA VAL A 80 0.93 -27.89 4.56
C VAL A 80 2.41 -28.19 4.30
N THR A 81 2.68 -29.20 3.45
CA THR A 81 4.03 -29.52 2.99
C THR A 81 4.57 -28.39 2.10
N THR A 82 5.87 -28.10 2.18
CA THR A 82 6.53 -27.02 1.42
C THR A 82 6.24 -27.09 -0.09
N ALA A 83 6.23 -28.29 -0.67
CA ALA A 83 5.92 -28.46 -2.09
C ALA A 83 4.49 -28.04 -2.45
N LYS A 84 3.49 -28.43 -1.64
CA LYS A 84 2.09 -28.02 -1.83
C LYS A 84 1.91 -26.52 -1.59
N PHE A 85 2.60 -25.96 -0.60
CA PHE A 85 2.56 -24.52 -0.34
C PHE A 85 3.05 -23.71 -1.55
N LEU A 86 4.16 -24.14 -2.20
CA LEU A 86 4.66 -23.50 -3.41
C LEU A 86 3.69 -23.59 -4.58
N GLN A 87 3.01 -24.71 -4.76
CA GLN A 87 1.97 -24.85 -5.81
C GLN A 87 0.80 -23.90 -5.57
N VAL A 88 0.32 -23.84 -4.33
CA VAL A 88 -0.77 -22.91 -3.95
C VAL A 88 -0.33 -21.47 -4.15
N ASN A 89 0.90 -21.10 -3.75
CA ASN A 89 1.41 -19.76 -3.95
C ASN A 89 1.47 -19.37 -5.44
N ARG A 90 1.92 -20.28 -6.31
CA ARG A 90 1.91 -20.06 -7.76
C ARG A 90 0.50 -19.86 -8.31
N LEU A 91 -0.46 -20.67 -7.86
CA LEU A 91 -1.86 -20.51 -8.25
C LEU A 91 -2.44 -19.18 -7.80
N VAL A 92 -2.17 -18.77 -6.56
CA VAL A 92 -2.62 -17.48 -6.01
C VAL A 92 -2.04 -16.31 -6.80
N ILE A 93 -0.73 -16.36 -7.11
CA ILE A 93 -0.07 -15.31 -7.92
C ILE A 93 -0.73 -15.21 -9.30
N LEU A 94 -1.02 -16.34 -9.93
CA LEU A 94 -1.70 -16.37 -11.22
C LEU A 94 -3.11 -15.77 -11.14
N LEU A 95 -3.88 -16.15 -10.13
CA LEU A 95 -5.23 -15.62 -9.93
C LEU A 95 -5.23 -14.10 -9.64
N VAL A 96 -4.33 -13.63 -8.79
CA VAL A 96 -4.16 -12.20 -8.51
C VAL A 96 -3.71 -11.47 -9.76
N GLY A 97 -2.78 -12.05 -10.54
CA GLY A 97 -2.34 -11.48 -11.81
C GLY A 97 -3.47 -11.36 -12.84
N LEU A 98 -4.31 -12.37 -12.98
CA LEU A 98 -5.50 -12.31 -13.85
C LEU A 98 -6.51 -11.28 -13.35
N ALA A 99 -6.73 -11.19 -12.04
CA ALA A 99 -7.63 -10.19 -11.45
C ALA A 99 -7.11 -8.76 -11.69
N THR A 100 -5.80 -8.52 -11.52
CA THR A 100 -5.21 -7.20 -11.81
C THR A 100 -5.26 -6.85 -13.29
N LEU A 101 -5.07 -7.83 -14.19
CA LEU A 101 -5.24 -7.64 -15.62
C LEU A 101 -6.68 -7.25 -15.98
N TRP A 102 -7.67 -7.95 -15.42
CA TRP A 102 -9.07 -7.63 -15.62
C TRP A 102 -9.42 -6.22 -15.10
N LEU A 103 -8.91 -5.84 -13.93
CA LEU A 103 -9.07 -4.48 -13.39
C LEU A 103 -8.41 -3.43 -14.29
N ALA A 104 -7.24 -3.73 -14.87
CA ALA A 104 -6.54 -2.81 -15.77
C ALA A 104 -7.35 -2.48 -17.04
N PHE A 105 -8.07 -3.44 -17.60
CA PHE A 105 -8.96 -3.20 -18.73
C PHE A 105 -10.17 -2.31 -18.39
N ASN A 106 -10.59 -2.33 -17.11
CA ASN A 106 -11.72 -1.52 -16.64
C ASN A 106 -11.28 -0.20 -15.97
N ALA A 107 -9.99 0.09 -15.93
CA ALA A 107 -9.47 1.28 -15.26
C ALA A 107 -9.80 2.55 -16.07
N VAL A 108 -10.45 3.51 -15.43
CA VAL A 108 -10.87 4.79 -16.04
C VAL A 108 -9.72 5.75 -16.30
N GLY A 109 -8.53 5.49 -15.73
CA GLY A 109 -7.33 6.29 -15.90
C GLY A 109 -6.23 5.95 -14.89
N ILE A 110 -4.98 6.00 -15.34
CA ILE A 110 -3.81 5.61 -14.56
C ILE A 110 -3.69 6.45 -13.30
N LEU A 111 -3.76 7.79 -13.41
CA LEU A 111 -3.63 8.69 -12.25
C LEU A 111 -4.72 8.47 -11.22
N LYS A 112 -5.98 8.29 -11.65
CA LYS A 112 -7.10 8.06 -10.73
C LYS A 112 -6.91 6.74 -9.97
N THR A 113 -6.51 5.69 -10.66
CA THR A 113 -6.25 4.37 -10.05
C THR A 113 -5.08 4.42 -9.07
N MET A 114 -3.99 5.12 -9.41
CA MET A 114 -2.85 5.33 -8.50
C MET A 114 -3.27 6.11 -7.24
N MET A 115 -4.07 7.16 -7.36
CA MET A 115 -4.54 7.95 -6.21
C MET A 115 -5.40 7.13 -5.26
N ILE A 116 -6.25 6.24 -5.77
CA ILE A 116 -7.04 5.32 -4.96
C ILE A 116 -6.12 4.32 -4.24
N GLY A 117 -5.12 3.76 -4.91
CA GLY A 117 -4.14 2.87 -4.30
C GLY A 117 -3.31 3.55 -3.20
N LEU A 118 -2.87 4.79 -3.41
CA LEU A 118 -2.15 5.57 -2.41
C LEU A 118 -3.02 5.91 -1.20
N SER A 119 -4.28 6.26 -1.41
CA SER A 119 -5.19 6.56 -0.30
C SER A 119 -5.46 5.32 0.57
N LEU A 120 -5.57 4.13 -0.04
CA LEU A 120 -5.68 2.88 0.71
C LEU A 120 -4.50 2.64 1.67
N THR A 121 -3.28 3.03 1.28
CA THR A 121 -2.10 2.91 2.14
C THR A 121 -2.05 3.95 3.26
N THR A 122 -2.81 5.04 3.15
CA THR A 122 -2.83 6.13 4.13
C THR A 122 -3.32 5.66 5.49
N ALA A 123 -4.36 4.81 5.55
CA ALA A 123 -4.86 4.26 6.80
C ALA A 123 -3.77 3.49 7.58
N PHE A 124 -2.98 2.68 6.89
CA PHE A 124 -1.86 1.97 7.49
C PHE A 124 -0.73 2.91 7.92
N THR A 125 -0.46 3.94 7.11
CA THR A 125 0.57 4.95 7.41
C THR A 125 0.24 5.72 8.68
N VAL A 126 -1.01 6.13 8.87
CA VAL A 126 -1.49 6.81 10.08
C VAL A 126 -1.27 5.92 11.31
N VAL A 127 -1.72 4.67 11.27
CA VAL A 127 -1.53 3.71 12.37
C VAL A 127 -0.05 3.51 12.68
N PHE A 128 0.78 3.38 11.66
CA PHE A 128 2.22 3.18 11.80
C PHE A 128 2.91 4.39 12.44
N LEU A 129 2.58 5.61 11.99
CA LEU A 129 3.11 6.85 12.56
C LEU A 129 2.77 6.98 14.06
N PHE A 130 1.51 6.78 14.41
CA PHE A 130 1.09 6.85 15.82
C PHE A 130 1.72 5.75 16.67
N THR A 131 1.96 4.56 16.11
CA THR A 131 2.64 3.47 16.81
C THR A 131 4.10 3.81 17.14
N ILE A 132 4.79 4.56 16.26
CA ILE A 132 6.18 4.98 16.47
C ILE A 132 6.27 6.20 17.40
N PHE A 133 5.53 7.27 17.06
CA PHE A 133 5.69 8.56 17.72
C PHE A 133 4.86 8.71 18.99
N ALA A 134 3.71 8.04 19.09
CA ALA A 134 2.80 8.14 20.21
C ALA A 134 2.28 6.74 20.67
N PRO A 135 3.16 5.84 21.11
CA PRO A 135 2.77 4.48 21.50
C PRO A 135 1.78 4.43 22.68
N SER A 136 1.71 5.50 23.47
CA SER A 136 0.76 5.63 24.58
C SER A 136 -0.70 5.79 24.11
N LEU A 137 -0.91 6.30 22.91
CA LEU A 137 -2.23 6.46 22.29
C LEU A 137 -2.71 5.20 21.58
N CYS A 138 -1.80 4.27 21.25
CA CYS A 138 -2.16 3.06 20.54
C CYS A 138 -2.90 2.09 21.48
N ARG A 139 -4.04 1.60 21.01
CA ARG A 139 -4.88 0.60 21.67
C ARG A 139 -4.86 -0.72 20.90
N LYS A 140 -5.30 -1.80 21.53
CA LYS A 140 -5.29 -3.14 20.91
C LYS A 140 -6.04 -3.20 19.56
N ASN A 141 -7.15 -2.50 19.48
CA ASN A 141 -8.04 -2.53 18.32
C ASN A 141 -7.94 -1.29 17.41
N SER A 142 -7.09 -0.30 17.77
CA SER A 142 -7.01 0.97 17.03
C SER A 142 -6.64 0.76 15.55
N ALA A 143 -5.70 -0.13 15.27
CA ALA A 143 -5.31 -0.44 13.90
C ALA A 143 -6.47 -0.99 13.06
N PHE A 144 -7.23 -1.94 13.62
CA PHE A 144 -8.35 -2.56 12.93
C PHE A 144 -9.46 -1.56 12.59
N TYR A 145 -9.92 -0.82 13.60
CA TYR A 145 -11.00 0.15 13.38
C TYR A 145 -10.59 1.31 12.47
N THR A 146 -9.37 1.83 12.61
CA THR A 146 -8.88 2.90 11.72
C THR A 146 -8.80 2.43 10.27
N THR A 147 -8.33 1.20 10.03
CA THR A 147 -8.28 0.63 8.69
C THR A 147 -9.68 0.41 8.11
N VAL A 148 -10.63 -0.09 8.91
CA VAL A 148 -12.02 -0.29 8.47
C VAL A 148 -12.69 1.04 8.14
N VAL A 149 -12.52 2.06 8.98
CA VAL A 149 -13.08 3.40 8.73
C VAL A 149 -12.44 4.03 7.49
N GLY A 150 -11.12 3.87 7.29
CA GLY A 150 -10.46 4.31 6.06
C GLY A 150 -11.03 3.63 4.81
N LEU A 151 -11.20 2.31 4.83
CA LEU A 151 -11.84 1.59 3.71
C LEU A 151 -13.26 2.09 3.42
N ILE A 152 -14.06 2.30 4.46
CA ILE A 152 -15.42 2.84 4.32
C ILE A 152 -15.36 4.27 3.75
N GLY A 153 -14.43 5.10 4.22
CA GLY A 153 -14.21 6.46 3.72
C GLY A 153 -13.88 6.48 2.22
N LEU A 154 -13.01 5.57 1.75
CA LEU A 154 -12.70 5.42 0.34
C LEU A 154 -13.91 5.01 -0.50
N VAL A 155 -14.68 4.04 -0.02
CA VAL A 155 -15.89 3.58 -0.70
C VAL A 155 -16.91 4.73 -0.78
N LEU A 156 -17.13 5.46 0.30
CA LEU A 156 -18.02 6.62 0.32
C LEU A 156 -17.57 7.72 -0.64
N TRP A 157 -16.27 8.02 -0.66
CA TRP A 157 -15.70 8.97 -1.63
C TRP A 157 -15.98 8.57 -3.08
N GLN A 158 -15.88 7.28 -3.40
CA GLN A 158 -16.09 6.78 -4.77
C GLN A 158 -17.56 6.87 -5.21
N PHE A 159 -18.51 6.64 -4.30
CA PHE A 159 -19.94 6.58 -4.61
C PHE A 159 -20.69 7.90 -4.39
N VAL A 160 -20.18 8.81 -3.55
CA VAL A 160 -20.88 10.03 -3.17
C VAL A 160 -20.13 11.28 -3.67
N PRO A 161 -20.47 11.83 -4.86
CA PRO A 161 -19.81 13.01 -5.42
C PRO A 161 -19.89 14.27 -4.54
N GLN A 162 -20.89 14.34 -3.67
CA GLN A 162 -21.12 15.49 -2.78
C GLN A 162 -20.04 15.64 -1.68
N ILE A 163 -19.27 14.60 -1.40
CA ILE A 163 -18.20 14.60 -0.40
C ILE A 163 -16.87 15.14 -0.97
N HIS A 164 -16.81 15.44 -2.26
CA HIS A 164 -15.62 15.99 -2.94
C HIS A 164 -15.34 17.46 -2.56
N VAL A 165 -15.33 17.77 -1.26
CA VAL A 165 -14.97 19.09 -0.75
C VAL A 165 -13.47 19.37 -0.89
N LEU A 166 -12.64 18.34 -0.90
CA LEU A 166 -11.19 18.43 -1.02
C LEU A 166 -10.72 18.10 -2.44
N PRO A 167 -9.62 18.69 -2.91
CA PRO A 167 -9.14 18.51 -4.27
C PRO A 167 -8.69 17.07 -4.59
N HIS A 168 -8.28 16.31 -3.56
CA HIS A 168 -7.84 14.92 -3.72
C HIS A 168 -8.31 14.04 -2.58
N VAL A 169 -8.66 12.79 -2.90
CA VAL A 169 -9.10 11.76 -1.96
C VAL A 169 -8.09 11.51 -0.82
N ILE A 170 -6.80 11.68 -1.07
CA ILE A 170 -5.73 11.47 -0.09
C ILE A 170 -5.88 12.38 1.13
N TYR A 171 -6.20 13.68 0.95
CA TYR A 171 -6.38 14.61 2.07
C TYR A 171 -7.59 14.24 2.93
N PHE A 172 -8.68 13.84 2.29
CA PHE A 172 -9.87 13.36 2.97
C PHE A 172 -9.57 12.11 3.81
N GLU A 173 -8.83 11.18 3.25
CA GLU A 173 -8.43 9.94 3.90
C GLU A 173 -7.53 10.20 5.13
N TRP A 174 -6.56 11.11 5.01
CA TRP A 174 -5.71 11.53 6.14
C TRP A 174 -6.55 12.08 7.29
N ILE A 175 -7.47 12.97 7.00
CA ILE A 175 -8.33 13.60 8.02
C ILE A 175 -9.20 12.55 8.72
N ILE A 176 -9.88 11.70 7.96
CA ILE A 176 -10.75 10.64 8.52
C ILE A 176 -9.95 9.66 9.35
N CYS A 177 -8.82 9.18 8.86
CA CYS A 177 -8.00 8.19 9.56
C CYS A 177 -7.42 8.77 10.86
N ILE A 178 -6.95 10.03 10.86
CA ILE A 178 -6.45 10.68 12.07
C ILE A 178 -7.58 10.86 13.09
N ILE A 179 -8.73 11.39 12.67
CA ILE A 179 -9.90 11.58 13.56
C ILE A 179 -10.36 10.23 14.12
N SER A 180 -10.51 9.22 13.28
CA SER A 180 -10.90 7.88 13.69
C SER A 180 -9.91 7.29 14.70
N PHE A 181 -8.61 7.40 14.44
CA PHE A 181 -7.58 6.91 15.36
C PHE A 181 -7.66 7.61 16.73
N LEU A 182 -7.82 8.94 16.75
CA LEU A 182 -7.95 9.71 17.99
C LEU A 182 -9.21 9.33 18.77
N ILE A 183 -10.36 9.20 18.10
CA ILE A 183 -11.61 8.78 18.74
C ILE A 183 -11.45 7.41 19.39
N ILE A 184 -10.88 6.44 18.66
CA ILE A 184 -10.69 5.08 19.15
C ILE A 184 -9.69 5.06 20.33
N SER A 185 -8.65 5.90 20.26
CA SER A 185 -7.69 6.05 21.37
C SER A 185 -8.33 6.51 22.67
N VAL A 186 -9.40 7.34 22.59
CA VAL A 186 -10.14 7.83 23.75
C VAL A 186 -11.17 6.82 24.22
N VAL A 187 -11.88 6.17 23.29
CA VAL A 187 -12.98 5.23 23.60
C VAL A 187 -12.47 3.88 24.11
N ASP A 188 -11.41 3.35 23.51
CA ASP A 188 -10.87 2.05 23.91
C ASP A 188 -9.91 2.21 25.09
N LYS A 189 -10.29 1.67 26.25
CA LYS A 189 -9.52 1.76 27.51
C LYS A 189 -8.41 0.70 27.63
N GLN A 190 -8.23 -0.21 26.67
CA GLN A 190 -7.26 -1.30 26.78
C GLN A 190 -5.87 -0.91 26.22
N PRO A 191 -4.89 -0.57 27.06
CA PRO A 191 -3.55 -0.20 26.61
C PRO A 191 -2.75 -1.43 26.12
N ILE A 192 -1.96 -1.26 25.06
CA ILE A 192 -1.06 -2.30 24.49
C ILE A 192 0.01 -2.77 25.50
N LYS A 193 0.25 -2.03 26.57
CA LYS A 193 1.29 -2.35 27.58
C LYS A 193 1.23 -3.78 28.11
N ASN A 194 0.04 -4.35 28.25
CA ASN A 194 -0.14 -5.73 28.75
C ASN A 194 0.27 -6.81 27.73
N CYS A 195 0.14 -6.54 26.43
CA CYS A 195 0.52 -7.51 25.39
C CYS A 195 2.05 -7.70 25.29
N ARG A 196 2.81 -6.64 25.53
CA ARG A 196 4.28 -6.70 25.47
C ARG A 196 4.85 -7.42 26.69
N LYS A 197 4.29 -7.17 27.87
CA LYS A 197 4.72 -7.82 29.12
C LYS A 197 4.44 -9.32 29.09
N ASN A 198 3.25 -9.74 28.71
CA ASN A 198 2.88 -11.15 28.59
C ASN A 198 3.74 -11.90 27.56
N ARG A 199 4.09 -11.27 26.44
CA ARG A 199 4.95 -11.90 25.42
C ARG A 199 6.41 -12.06 25.88
N TYR A 200 6.91 -11.16 26.74
CA TYR A 200 8.23 -11.30 27.36
C TYR A 200 8.24 -12.42 28.41
N GLU A 201 7.22 -12.49 29.26
CA GLU A 201 7.07 -13.53 30.27
C GLU A 201 6.91 -14.92 29.63
N GLU A 202 6.13 -15.04 28.57
CA GLU A 202 5.97 -16.28 27.79
C GLU A 202 7.29 -16.74 27.15
N LYS A 203 8.06 -15.83 26.57
CA LYS A 203 9.39 -16.15 26.02
C LYS A 203 10.41 -16.55 27.07
N VAL A 204 10.35 -15.96 28.26
CA VAL A 204 11.21 -16.29 29.39
C VAL A 204 10.86 -17.68 29.92
N LEU A 205 9.59 -18.00 30.07
CA LEU A 205 9.11 -19.31 30.51
C LEU A 205 9.51 -20.42 29.54
N VAL A 206 9.29 -20.22 28.22
CA VAL A 206 9.71 -21.20 27.19
C VAL A 206 11.22 -21.39 27.19
N LYS A 207 12.00 -20.33 27.42
CA LYS A 207 13.46 -20.43 27.48
C LYS A 207 13.94 -21.16 28.73
N GLN A 208 13.26 -21.01 29.86
CA GLN A 208 13.55 -21.77 31.10
C GLN A 208 13.20 -23.25 30.95
N GLU A 209 12.10 -23.57 30.28
CA GLU A 209 11.69 -24.95 30.04
C GLU A 209 12.65 -25.70 29.11
N VAL A 210 13.22 -24.99 28.09
CA VAL A 210 14.25 -25.55 27.18
C VAL A 210 15.59 -25.75 27.89
N LEU A 211 15.94 -24.94 28.89
CA LEU A 211 17.19 -25.04 29.63
C LEU A 211 17.12 -26.08 30.78
N SER A 212 15.91 -26.51 31.17
CA SER A 212 15.68 -27.53 32.20
C SER A 212 15.58 -28.96 31.67
N ARG A 213 15.62 -29.12 30.36
CA ARG A 213 15.70 -30.42 29.64
C ARG A 213 17.12 -30.68 29.16
#